data_b97f46af8a068997943e98ee95cecb23
#
_entry.id   b97f46af8a068997943e98ee95cecb23
#
_cell.length_a   1.000
_cell.length_b   1.000
_cell.length_c   1.000
_cell.angle_alpha   90.00
_cell.angle_beta   90.00
_cell.angle_gamma   90.00
#
_symmetry.space_group_name_H-M   'P 1'
#
loop_
_entity.id
_entity.type
_entity.pdbx_description
1 polymer ?
#
loop_
_entity_poly.entity_id
_entity_poly.type
_entity_poly.pdbx_seq_one_letter_code
_entity_poly.pdbx_strand_id
1 'polypeptide(L)'
;MQKNNNVGSPACPADLKYGNRIQVIETFLSGGVCSTNDISATIGLSRQTVMKSIQFFLRSGLLISVGKGDSTHVGGKRPELFALSPEKYFLCITLWPQELRLHLFTIGQQLKGQICLSRPLPPDPKAAMDHVGRLSVELLEQYQIPPENLCAVSVSTAGTVDYKTGRLKYSSQSPAWGTDVPLVSYLQPYFAPNTMIFLENAGKMTARPFLLEKDLA
;
A
#
# COMPACT_ATOMS: atom_id res chain seq x y z
N MET A 1 1.81 -33.39 -30.72
CA MET A 1 2.57 -32.89 -29.59
C MET A 1 3.15 -31.53 -29.96
N GLN A 2 2.45 -30.45 -29.70
CA GLN A 2 2.97 -29.10 -29.88
C GLN A 2 3.41 -28.59 -28.52
N LYS A 3 4.72 -28.31 -28.35
CA LYS A 3 5.29 -27.62 -27.19
C LYS A 3 4.92 -26.15 -27.32
N ASN A 4 4.00 -25.67 -26.47
CA ASN A 4 3.79 -24.24 -26.26
C ASN A 4 5.00 -23.67 -25.48
N ASN A 5 5.95 -23.12 -26.23
CA ASN A 5 6.96 -22.24 -25.67
C ASN A 5 6.31 -20.87 -25.41
N ASN A 6 5.80 -20.66 -24.23
CA ASN A 6 5.43 -19.33 -23.75
C ASN A 6 6.72 -18.62 -23.35
N VAL A 7 7.41 -18.04 -24.34
CA VAL A 7 8.52 -17.12 -24.10
C VAL A 7 7.89 -15.82 -23.60
N GLY A 8 7.93 -15.61 -22.28
CA GLY A 8 7.50 -14.36 -21.69
C GLY A 8 8.22 -13.19 -22.36
N SER A 9 7.46 -12.17 -22.74
CA SER A 9 8.04 -10.91 -23.25
C SER A 9 9.10 -10.40 -22.28
N PRO A 10 10.25 -9.92 -22.77
CA PRO A 10 11.28 -9.38 -21.90
C PRO A 10 10.69 -8.26 -21.03
N ALA A 11 10.89 -8.35 -19.71
CA ALA A 11 10.38 -7.36 -18.77
C ALA A 11 10.85 -5.96 -19.16
N CYS A 12 9.93 -5.00 -19.23
CA CYS A 12 10.27 -3.61 -19.51
C CYS A 12 11.20 -3.08 -18.41
N PRO A 13 12.17 -2.20 -18.72
CA PRO A 13 13.04 -1.59 -17.70
C PRO A 13 12.28 -0.90 -16.55
N ALA A 14 11.06 -0.42 -16.81
CA ALA A 14 10.18 0.13 -15.79
C ALA A 14 9.67 -0.97 -14.83
N ASP A 15 9.31 -2.15 -15.34
CA ASP A 15 8.83 -3.28 -14.55
C ASP A 15 9.95 -3.84 -13.66
N LEU A 16 11.18 -3.96 -14.21
CA LEU A 16 12.36 -4.36 -13.43
C LEU A 16 12.68 -3.37 -12.31
N LYS A 17 12.57 -2.07 -12.58
CA LYS A 17 12.78 -1.03 -11.57
C LYS A 17 11.72 -1.08 -10.48
N TYR A 18 10.47 -1.36 -10.83
CA TYR A 18 9.37 -1.53 -9.89
C TYR A 18 9.57 -2.79 -9.04
N GLY A 19 9.88 -3.93 -9.65
CA GLY A 19 10.18 -5.19 -8.95
C GLY A 19 11.33 -5.05 -7.96
N ASN A 20 12.44 -4.41 -8.37
CA ASN A 20 13.58 -4.16 -7.47
C ASN A 20 13.18 -3.31 -6.25
N ARG A 21 12.30 -2.31 -6.42
CA ARG A 21 11.81 -1.50 -5.30
C ARG A 21 10.95 -2.30 -4.33
N ILE A 22 10.08 -3.17 -4.86
CA ILE A 22 9.27 -4.07 -4.02
C ILE A 22 10.19 -4.94 -3.17
N GLN A 23 11.13 -5.65 -3.76
CA GLN A 23 12.07 -6.50 -3.02
C GLN A 23 12.84 -5.73 -1.94
N VAL A 24 13.28 -4.51 -2.23
CA VAL A 24 13.99 -3.68 -1.25
C VAL A 24 13.08 -3.27 -0.09
N ILE A 25 11.85 -2.83 -0.34
CA ILE A 25 10.95 -2.41 0.75
C ILE A 25 10.48 -3.60 1.60
N GLU A 26 10.28 -4.77 1.01
CA GLU A 26 9.93 -6.01 1.71
C GLU A 26 11.02 -6.44 2.70
N THR A 27 12.30 -6.19 2.38
CA THR A 27 13.39 -6.46 3.31
C THR A 27 13.27 -5.64 4.60
N PHE A 28 12.79 -4.39 4.52
CA PHE A 28 12.54 -3.56 5.70
C PHE A 28 11.31 -4.00 6.48
N LEU A 29 10.28 -4.52 5.82
CA LEU A 29 9.08 -5.06 6.49
C LEU A 29 9.40 -6.29 7.33
N SER A 30 10.33 -7.12 6.89
CA SER A 30 10.74 -8.35 7.59
C SER A 30 11.94 -8.18 8.51
N GLY A 31 12.88 -7.30 8.17
CA GLY A 31 14.19 -7.18 8.84
C GLY A 31 14.39 -5.93 9.70
N GLY A 32 13.48 -4.96 9.65
CA GLY A 32 13.56 -3.72 10.45
C GLY A 32 14.64 -2.75 9.99
N VAL A 33 15.77 -2.68 10.70
CA VAL A 33 16.89 -1.79 10.37
C VAL A 33 17.91 -2.51 9.50
N CYS A 34 18.20 -1.97 8.32
CA CYS A 34 19.11 -2.61 7.35
C CYS A 34 20.10 -1.60 6.74
N SER A 35 21.30 -2.08 6.39
CA SER A 35 22.24 -1.36 5.52
C SER A 35 22.06 -1.77 4.05
N THR A 36 22.61 -0.97 3.14
CA THR A 36 22.67 -1.32 1.71
C THR A 36 23.34 -2.68 1.47
N ASN A 37 24.34 -3.02 2.30
CA ASN A 37 25.08 -4.29 2.17
C ASN A 37 24.21 -5.47 2.57
N ASP A 38 23.47 -5.36 3.69
CA ASP A 38 22.60 -6.42 4.19
C ASP A 38 21.52 -6.73 3.16
N ILE A 39 20.87 -5.70 2.64
CA ILE A 39 19.84 -5.84 1.60
C ILE A 39 20.42 -6.49 0.34
N SER A 40 21.58 -5.99 -0.14
CA SER A 40 22.24 -6.53 -1.32
C SER A 40 22.58 -8.03 -1.17
N ALA A 41 23.02 -8.45 0.02
CA ALA A 41 23.31 -9.85 0.33
C ALA A 41 22.04 -10.71 0.39
N THR A 42 20.96 -10.16 0.96
CA THR A 42 19.68 -10.89 1.13
C THR A 42 18.97 -11.15 -0.19
N ILE A 43 18.86 -10.13 -1.06
CA ILE A 43 18.04 -10.21 -2.29
C ILE A 43 18.86 -10.39 -3.57
N GLY A 44 20.19 -10.47 -3.49
CA GLY A 44 21.08 -10.70 -4.64
C GLY A 44 21.18 -9.54 -5.64
N LEU A 45 20.65 -8.36 -5.33
CA LEU A 45 20.78 -7.17 -6.17
C LEU A 45 22.12 -6.46 -5.91
N SER A 46 22.65 -5.79 -6.95
CA SER A 46 23.87 -4.98 -6.78
C SER A 46 23.63 -3.84 -5.76
N ARG A 47 24.67 -3.50 -4.99
CA ARG A 47 24.63 -2.38 -4.03
C ARG A 47 24.17 -1.07 -4.68
N GLN A 48 24.54 -0.83 -5.94
CA GLN A 48 24.11 0.36 -6.66
C GLN A 48 22.61 0.35 -6.93
N THR A 49 22.02 -0.79 -7.29
CA THR A 49 20.58 -0.95 -7.52
C THR A 49 19.80 -0.76 -6.22
N VAL A 50 20.27 -1.38 -5.12
CA VAL A 50 19.69 -1.22 -3.78
C VAL A 50 19.73 0.25 -3.35
N MET A 51 20.89 0.92 -3.48
CA MET A 51 21.03 2.34 -3.12
C MET A 51 20.11 3.25 -3.90
N LYS A 52 19.89 3.01 -5.20
CA LYS A 52 18.91 3.78 -6.01
C LYS A 52 17.49 3.62 -5.48
N SER A 53 17.12 2.43 -5.03
CA SER A 53 15.81 2.15 -4.42
C SER A 53 15.69 2.83 -3.05
N ILE A 54 16.69 2.73 -2.19
CA ILE A 54 16.75 3.42 -0.88
C ILE A 54 16.63 4.93 -1.06
N GLN A 55 17.39 5.53 -1.99
CA GLN A 55 17.29 6.97 -2.26
C GLN A 55 15.91 7.41 -2.74
N PHE A 56 15.22 6.56 -3.50
CA PHE A 56 13.83 6.82 -3.88
C PHE A 56 12.92 6.83 -2.65
N PHE A 57 13.04 5.86 -1.75
CA PHE A 57 12.21 5.78 -0.55
C PHE A 57 12.56 6.86 0.49
N LEU A 58 13.81 7.27 0.61
CA LEU A 58 14.21 8.44 1.43
C LEU A 58 13.56 9.73 0.92
N ARG A 59 13.58 9.96 -0.40
CA ARG A 59 12.94 11.13 -1.00
C ARG A 59 11.42 11.14 -0.85
N SER A 60 10.78 9.98 -0.83
CA SER A 60 9.34 9.86 -0.57
C SER A 60 8.98 9.86 0.91
N GLY A 61 9.98 9.89 1.81
CA GLY A 61 9.78 9.84 3.26
C GLY A 61 9.34 8.49 3.79
N LEU A 62 9.33 7.43 2.96
CA LEU A 62 9.00 6.06 3.40
C LEU A 62 10.12 5.41 4.20
N LEU A 63 11.37 5.77 3.93
CA LEU A 63 12.53 5.39 4.71
C LEU A 63 13.17 6.60 5.37
N ILE A 64 13.82 6.36 6.50
CA ILE A 64 14.68 7.32 7.22
C ILE A 64 16.06 6.71 7.44
N SER A 65 17.09 7.57 7.53
CA SER A 65 18.40 7.16 8.03
C SER A 65 18.36 7.15 9.56
N VAL A 66 18.79 6.04 10.16
CA VAL A 66 18.79 5.85 11.62
C VAL A 66 20.21 5.83 12.21
N GLY A 67 21.21 6.27 11.42
CA GLY A 67 22.57 6.40 11.85
C GLY A 67 23.54 5.43 11.14
N LYS A 68 24.64 5.13 11.80
CA LYS A 68 25.70 4.24 11.27
C LYS A 68 25.78 2.97 12.10
N GLY A 69 25.92 1.84 11.43
CA GLY A 69 26.18 0.56 12.06
C GLY A 69 27.63 0.42 12.57
N ASP A 70 27.92 -0.75 13.10
CA ASP A 70 29.28 -1.08 13.56
C ASP A 70 30.26 -1.21 12.40
N SER A 71 31.53 -0.92 12.65
CA SER A 71 32.59 -1.19 11.69
C SER A 71 32.82 -2.69 11.60
N THR A 72 33.07 -3.19 10.38
CA THR A 72 33.47 -4.60 10.21
C THR A 72 34.81 -4.85 10.87
N HIS A 73 35.09 -6.10 11.33
CA HIS A 73 36.33 -6.52 11.96
C HIS A 73 37.58 -6.25 11.11
N VAL A 74 37.42 -6.03 9.81
CA VAL A 74 38.51 -5.75 8.86
C VAL A 74 38.79 -4.24 8.71
N GLY A 75 38.03 -3.39 9.42
CA GLY A 75 38.08 -1.94 9.27
C GLY A 75 37.25 -1.47 8.06
N GLY A 76 37.05 -0.18 7.93
CA GLY A 76 36.32 0.43 6.82
C GLY A 76 35.29 1.46 7.29
N LYS A 77 34.66 2.15 6.30
CA LYS A 77 33.61 3.13 6.60
C LYS A 77 32.38 2.42 7.15
N ARG A 78 31.92 2.86 8.31
CA ARG A 78 30.70 2.33 8.95
C ARG A 78 29.50 2.45 7.99
N PRO A 79 28.72 1.37 7.77
CA PRO A 79 27.56 1.41 6.89
C PRO A 79 26.49 2.33 7.45
N GLU A 80 25.82 3.07 6.58
CA GLU A 80 24.60 3.80 6.93
C GLU A 80 23.44 2.81 7.07
N LEU A 81 22.63 3.02 8.12
CA LEU A 81 21.46 2.20 8.45
C LEU A 81 20.18 2.96 8.14
N PHE A 82 19.21 2.23 7.62
CA PHE A 82 17.92 2.74 7.22
C PHE A 82 16.80 1.94 7.89
N ALA A 83 15.65 2.58 8.12
CA ALA A 83 14.45 1.96 8.64
C ALA A 83 13.21 2.54 7.96
N LEU A 84 12.08 1.85 8.08
CA LEU A 84 10.77 2.41 7.73
C LEU A 84 10.48 3.63 8.61
N SER A 85 9.93 4.69 8.01
CA SER A 85 9.54 5.88 8.74
C SER A 85 8.43 5.54 9.75
N PRO A 86 8.56 5.86 11.04
CA PRO A 86 7.50 5.62 12.02
C PRO A 86 6.31 6.57 11.87
N GLU A 87 6.46 7.64 11.08
CA GLU A 87 5.46 8.69 10.90
C GLU A 87 4.69 8.57 9.59
N LYS A 88 4.82 7.47 8.87
CA LYS A 88 4.07 7.24 7.63
C LYS A 88 3.03 6.15 7.82
N TYR A 89 1.85 6.40 7.24
CA TYR A 89 0.66 5.58 7.48
C TYR A 89 -0.05 5.23 6.18
N PHE A 90 -0.87 4.20 6.23
CA PHE A 90 -1.86 3.91 5.21
C PHE A 90 -3.20 3.53 5.86
N LEU A 91 -4.29 3.83 5.16
CA LEU A 91 -5.65 3.57 5.59
C LEU A 91 -6.27 2.49 4.72
N CYS A 92 -6.80 1.45 5.34
CA CYS A 92 -7.58 0.41 4.68
C CYS A 92 -9.06 0.62 4.99
N ILE A 93 -9.86 0.83 3.96
CA ILE A 93 -11.32 1.01 4.02
C ILE A 93 -11.97 -0.22 3.41
N THR A 94 -12.84 -0.89 4.17
CA THR A 94 -13.63 -2.02 3.68
C THR A 94 -15.10 -1.62 3.67
N LEU A 95 -15.68 -1.63 2.47
CA LEU A 95 -17.07 -1.26 2.21
C LEU A 95 -17.90 -2.52 1.97
N TRP A 96 -18.67 -2.93 2.98
CA TRP A 96 -19.71 -3.94 2.86
C TRP A 96 -21.10 -3.31 3.05
N PRO A 97 -22.17 -3.88 2.51
CA PRO A 97 -23.51 -3.27 2.59
C PRO A 97 -23.99 -2.99 4.02
N GLN A 98 -23.61 -3.83 4.96
CA GLN A 98 -24.01 -3.76 6.38
C GLN A 98 -22.85 -3.44 7.31
N GLU A 99 -21.67 -3.18 6.76
CA GLU A 99 -20.49 -2.98 7.58
C GLU A 99 -19.48 -2.05 6.90
N LEU A 100 -18.96 -1.10 7.66
CA LEU A 100 -17.85 -0.25 7.28
C LEU A 100 -16.70 -0.51 8.25
N ARG A 101 -15.52 -0.79 7.72
CA ARG A 101 -14.30 -0.89 8.53
C ARG A 101 -13.25 0.06 7.99
N LEU A 102 -12.66 0.85 8.87
CA LEU A 102 -11.48 1.65 8.64
C LEU A 102 -10.37 1.13 9.54
N HIS A 103 -9.25 0.75 8.97
CA HIS A 103 -8.07 0.32 9.70
C HIS A 103 -6.89 1.19 9.30
N LEU A 104 -6.32 1.89 10.27
CA LEU A 104 -5.15 2.75 10.11
C LEU A 104 -3.90 2.00 10.55
N PHE A 105 -2.94 1.87 9.66
CA PHE A 105 -1.68 1.17 9.91
C PHE A 105 -0.49 2.10 9.74
N THR A 106 0.57 1.87 10.50
CA THR A 106 1.91 2.35 10.14
C THR A 106 2.37 1.66 8.86
N ILE A 107 3.34 2.23 8.13
CA ILE A 107 3.93 1.54 6.97
C ILE A 107 4.66 0.25 7.37
N GLY A 108 5.03 0.07 8.64
CA GLY A 108 5.53 -1.18 9.23
C GLY A 108 4.43 -2.19 9.56
N GLN A 109 3.21 -2.00 9.03
CA GLN A 109 2.05 -2.91 9.17
C GLN A 109 1.50 -3.07 10.59
N GLN A 110 1.83 -2.16 11.50
CA GLN A 110 1.27 -2.16 12.86
C GLN A 110 -0.06 -1.40 12.86
N LEU A 111 -1.11 -2.02 13.39
CA LEU A 111 -2.41 -1.38 13.57
C LEU A 111 -2.28 -0.22 14.56
N LYS A 112 -2.60 0.98 14.11
CA LYS A 112 -2.59 2.21 14.93
C LYS A 112 -3.96 2.54 15.48
N GLY A 113 -5.00 2.36 14.68
CA GLY A 113 -6.38 2.64 15.07
C GLY A 113 -7.39 2.03 14.10
N GLN A 114 -8.66 1.98 14.54
CA GLN A 114 -9.73 1.44 13.72
C GLN A 114 -11.08 2.05 14.07
N ILE A 115 -11.98 2.07 13.07
CA ILE A 115 -13.41 2.32 13.22
C ILE A 115 -14.15 1.15 12.57
N CYS A 116 -15.07 0.52 13.29
CA CYS A 116 -15.91 -0.56 12.78
C CYS A 116 -17.38 -0.21 13.05
N LEU A 117 -18.18 -0.09 11.99
CA LEU A 117 -19.60 0.23 12.07
C LEU A 117 -20.41 -0.90 11.43
N SER A 118 -21.24 -1.57 12.22
CA SER A 118 -22.17 -2.63 11.78
C SER A 118 -23.54 -2.03 11.48
N ARG A 119 -23.62 -1.16 10.49
CA ARG A 119 -24.85 -0.52 10.01
C ARG A 119 -24.74 -0.25 8.51
N PRO A 120 -25.90 -0.18 7.80
CA PRO A 120 -25.91 0.13 6.38
C PRO A 120 -25.28 1.48 6.07
N LEU A 121 -24.55 1.54 4.96
CA LEU A 121 -24.13 2.79 4.36
C LEU A 121 -25.33 3.50 3.72
N PRO A 122 -25.27 4.84 3.57
CA PRO A 122 -26.29 5.58 2.82
C PRO A 122 -26.58 4.97 1.44
N PRO A 123 -27.85 4.96 1.00
CA PRO A 123 -28.23 4.42 -0.31
C PRO A 123 -27.70 5.27 -1.47
N ASP A 124 -27.44 6.56 -1.26
CA ASP A 124 -26.76 7.42 -2.22
C ASP A 124 -25.24 7.21 -2.10
N PRO A 125 -24.54 6.83 -3.19
CA PRO A 125 -23.10 6.51 -3.12
C PRO A 125 -22.23 7.72 -2.78
N LYS A 126 -22.65 8.95 -3.18
CA LYS A 126 -21.91 10.15 -2.81
C LYS A 126 -22.03 10.41 -1.32
N ALA A 127 -23.24 10.37 -0.76
CA ALA A 127 -23.44 10.51 0.68
C ALA A 127 -22.75 9.42 1.49
N ALA A 128 -22.68 8.18 0.96
CA ALA A 128 -21.91 7.10 1.56
C ALA A 128 -20.42 7.43 1.63
N MET A 129 -19.81 7.90 0.53
CA MET A 129 -18.40 8.28 0.48
C MET A 129 -18.12 9.55 1.31
N ASP A 130 -19.02 10.49 1.36
CA ASP A 130 -18.91 11.66 2.23
C ASP A 130 -18.89 11.24 3.73
N HIS A 131 -19.67 10.23 4.10
CA HIS A 131 -19.66 9.67 5.45
C HIS A 131 -18.34 8.95 5.74
N VAL A 132 -17.88 8.10 4.83
CA VAL A 132 -16.59 7.39 4.93
C VAL A 132 -15.41 8.37 5.01
N GLY A 133 -15.44 9.41 4.18
CA GLY A 133 -14.40 10.44 4.18
C GLY A 133 -14.28 11.17 5.50
N ARG A 134 -15.43 11.62 6.07
CA ARG A 134 -15.46 12.27 7.41
C ARG A 134 -14.89 11.34 8.49
N LEU A 135 -15.32 10.09 8.56
CA LEU A 135 -14.82 9.13 9.53
C LEU A 135 -13.32 8.88 9.35
N SER A 136 -12.82 8.91 8.11
CA SER A 136 -11.39 8.79 7.85
C SER A 136 -10.60 9.97 8.42
N VAL A 137 -11.10 11.20 8.24
CA VAL A 137 -10.49 12.41 8.81
C VAL A 137 -10.53 12.36 10.34
N GLU A 138 -11.69 12.04 10.93
CA GLU A 138 -11.85 11.88 12.38
C GLU A 138 -10.84 10.87 12.96
N LEU A 139 -10.62 9.74 12.26
CA LEU A 139 -9.65 8.73 12.68
C LEU A 139 -8.21 9.27 12.65
N LEU A 140 -7.85 10.02 11.61
CA LEU A 140 -6.51 10.65 11.53
C LEU A 140 -6.31 11.70 12.62
N GLU A 141 -7.31 12.55 12.88
CA GLU A 141 -7.30 13.56 13.93
C GLU A 141 -7.18 12.94 15.31
N GLN A 142 -7.94 11.87 15.59
CA GLN A 142 -7.88 11.14 16.86
C GLN A 142 -6.47 10.67 17.20
N TYR A 143 -5.68 10.26 16.19
CA TYR A 143 -4.31 9.82 16.36
C TYR A 143 -3.27 10.90 16.03
N GLN A 144 -3.71 12.14 15.85
CA GLN A 144 -2.85 13.31 15.57
C GLN A 144 -1.93 13.10 14.36
N ILE A 145 -2.46 12.45 13.31
CA ILE A 145 -1.70 12.16 12.09
C ILE A 145 -1.91 13.28 11.08
N PRO A 146 -0.86 14.01 10.71
CA PRO A 146 -0.93 15.02 9.67
C PRO A 146 -1.34 14.40 8.32
N PRO A 147 -2.20 15.06 7.51
CA PRO A 147 -2.65 14.55 6.21
C PRO A 147 -1.50 14.14 5.27
N GLU A 148 -0.37 14.84 5.30
CA GLU A 148 0.81 14.57 4.50
C GLU A 148 1.56 13.28 4.92
N ASN A 149 1.24 12.75 6.09
CA ASN A 149 1.80 11.50 6.58
C ASN A 149 0.96 10.27 6.18
N LEU A 150 -0.23 10.48 5.62
CA LEU A 150 -1.02 9.41 5.00
C LEU A 150 -0.55 9.17 3.55
N CYS A 151 0.19 8.10 3.33
CA CYS A 151 0.78 7.78 2.03
C CYS A 151 -0.25 7.24 1.03
N ALA A 152 -1.17 6.42 1.50
CA ALA A 152 -2.15 5.76 0.65
C ALA A 152 -3.43 5.39 1.40
N VAL A 153 -4.52 5.32 0.63
CA VAL A 153 -5.81 4.77 1.05
C VAL A 153 -6.15 3.60 0.14
N SER A 154 -6.42 2.45 0.72
CA SER A 154 -6.91 1.28 0.01
C SER A 154 -8.39 1.10 0.30
N VAL A 155 -9.22 1.07 -0.73
CA VAL A 155 -10.66 0.87 -0.63
C VAL A 155 -11.01 -0.48 -1.22
N SER A 156 -11.56 -1.39 -0.41
CA SER A 156 -12.08 -2.67 -0.85
C SER A 156 -13.60 -2.68 -0.81
N THR A 157 -14.22 -3.17 -1.88
CA THR A 157 -15.69 -3.26 -1.99
C THR A 157 -16.12 -4.52 -2.69
N ALA A 158 -17.35 -4.96 -2.43
CA ALA A 158 -17.97 -6.02 -3.21
C ALA A 158 -18.41 -5.48 -4.58
N GLY A 159 -18.18 -6.25 -5.63
CA GLY A 159 -18.61 -5.90 -6.98
C GLY A 159 -17.47 -5.80 -8.00
N THR A 160 -17.82 -5.42 -9.20
CA THR A 160 -16.86 -5.22 -10.29
C THR A 160 -16.32 -3.80 -10.24
N VAL A 161 -15.02 -3.67 -10.15
CA VAL A 161 -14.33 -2.37 -10.08
C VAL A 161 -13.42 -2.15 -11.29
N ASP A 162 -13.33 -0.93 -11.72
CA ASP A 162 -12.29 -0.43 -12.61
C ASP A 162 -11.23 0.27 -11.75
N TYR A 163 -10.17 -0.46 -11.40
CA TYR A 163 -9.10 0.04 -10.54
C TYR A 163 -8.30 1.18 -11.17
N LYS A 164 -8.28 1.30 -12.51
CA LYS A 164 -7.56 2.36 -13.23
C LYS A 164 -8.26 3.71 -13.12
N THR A 165 -9.59 3.69 -13.12
CA THR A 165 -10.40 4.92 -13.06
C THR A 165 -11.01 5.16 -11.67
N GLY A 166 -10.83 4.21 -10.72
CA GLY A 166 -11.38 4.30 -9.37
C GLY A 166 -12.90 4.24 -9.32
N ARG A 167 -13.51 3.46 -10.23
CA ARG A 167 -14.96 3.39 -10.38
C ARG A 167 -15.50 2.00 -10.03
N LEU A 168 -16.59 1.98 -9.28
CA LEU A 168 -17.40 0.78 -9.07
C LEU A 168 -18.33 0.61 -10.28
N LYS A 169 -18.09 -0.39 -11.11
CA LYS A 169 -18.90 -0.65 -12.29
C LYS A 169 -20.29 -1.14 -11.93
N TYR A 170 -20.38 -2.07 -10.98
CA TYR A 170 -21.63 -2.62 -10.46
C TYR A 170 -21.37 -3.43 -9.19
N SER A 171 -22.32 -3.39 -8.25
CA SER A 171 -22.37 -4.28 -7.09
C SER A 171 -23.76 -4.84 -6.89
N SER A 172 -23.91 -6.16 -6.93
CA SER A 172 -25.16 -6.83 -6.57
C SER A 172 -25.52 -6.70 -5.10
N GLN A 173 -24.55 -6.41 -4.25
CA GLN A 173 -24.72 -6.20 -2.83
C GLN A 173 -25.12 -4.75 -2.47
N SER A 174 -24.91 -3.81 -3.38
CA SER A 174 -25.31 -2.39 -3.24
C SER A 174 -26.02 -1.89 -4.50
N PRO A 175 -27.14 -2.51 -4.90
CA PRO A 175 -27.81 -2.18 -6.16
C PRO A 175 -28.33 -0.73 -6.21
N ALA A 176 -28.64 -0.15 -5.06
CA ALA A 176 -29.09 1.25 -4.96
C ALA A 176 -28.00 2.26 -5.41
N TRP A 177 -26.74 1.86 -5.41
CA TRP A 177 -25.65 2.74 -5.88
C TRP A 177 -25.61 2.87 -7.41
N GLY A 178 -26.34 2.00 -8.14
CA GLY A 178 -26.36 2.02 -9.59
C GLY A 178 -25.09 1.47 -10.24
N THR A 179 -24.72 2.05 -11.37
CA THR A 179 -23.59 1.60 -12.17
C THR A 179 -22.58 2.73 -12.41
N ASP A 180 -21.33 2.35 -12.59
CA ASP A 180 -20.21 3.24 -12.98
C ASP A 180 -19.99 4.42 -11.99
N VAL A 181 -20.03 4.11 -10.70
CA VAL A 181 -19.93 5.09 -9.60
C VAL A 181 -18.48 5.49 -9.35
N PRO A 182 -18.10 6.79 -9.35
CA PRO A 182 -16.73 7.26 -9.20
C PRO A 182 -16.31 7.34 -7.71
N LEU A 183 -16.19 6.20 -7.02
CA LEU A 183 -15.94 6.15 -5.57
C LEU A 183 -14.67 6.89 -5.16
N VAL A 184 -13.58 6.72 -5.91
CA VAL A 184 -12.31 7.41 -5.63
C VAL A 184 -12.48 8.93 -5.74
N SER A 185 -13.18 9.41 -6.77
CA SER A 185 -13.40 10.86 -6.95
C SER A 185 -14.24 11.47 -5.82
N TYR A 186 -15.16 10.70 -5.23
CA TYR A 186 -15.95 11.15 -4.09
C TYR A 186 -15.13 11.18 -2.78
N LEU A 187 -14.14 10.31 -2.65
CA LEU A 187 -13.27 10.25 -1.47
C LEU A 187 -12.10 11.24 -1.54
N GLN A 188 -11.60 11.55 -2.74
CA GLN A 188 -10.40 12.38 -2.91
C GLN A 188 -10.42 13.72 -2.14
N PRO A 189 -11.56 14.44 -2.01
CA PRO A 189 -11.61 15.72 -1.29
C PRO A 189 -11.28 15.64 0.21
N TYR A 190 -11.32 14.44 0.80
CA TYR A 190 -11.04 14.22 2.23
C TYR A 190 -9.57 13.96 2.52
N PHE A 191 -8.74 13.80 1.49
CA PHE A 191 -7.32 13.48 1.62
C PHE A 191 -6.45 14.50 0.91
N ALA A 192 -5.17 14.54 1.26
CA ALA A 192 -4.21 15.41 0.59
C ALA A 192 -4.14 15.10 -0.93
N PRO A 193 -3.89 16.09 -1.80
CA PRO A 193 -3.91 15.90 -3.26
C PRO A 193 -2.96 14.82 -3.77
N ASN A 194 -1.88 14.55 -3.05
CA ASN A 194 -0.87 13.53 -3.37
C ASN A 194 -1.11 12.19 -2.67
N THR A 195 -2.16 12.05 -1.86
CA THR A 195 -2.53 10.76 -1.28
C THR A 195 -3.11 9.85 -2.37
N MET A 196 -2.48 8.71 -2.58
CA MET A 196 -2.96 7.73 -3.55
C MET A 196 -4.15 6.96 -2.99
N ILE A 197 -5.25 6.89 -3.75
CA ILE A 197 -6.43 6.11 -3.39
C ILE A 197 -6.57 4.95 -4.37
N PHE A 198 -6.54 3.73 -3.85
CA PHE A 198 -6.69 2.51 -4.62
C PHE A 198 -8.07 1.90 -4.36
N LEU A 199 -8.78 1.53 -5.42
CA LEU A 199 -10.04 0.79 -5.34
C LEU A 199 -9.86 -0.61 -5.91
N GLU A 200 -10.24 -1.64 -5.16
CA GLU A 200 -10.17 -3.02 -5.63
C GLU A 200 -11.37 -3.85 -5.12
N ASN A 201 -11.63 -4.94 -5.81
CA ASN A 201 -12.61 -5.93 -5.38
C ASN A 201 -12.13 -6.66 -4.12
N ALA A 202 -13.00 -6.77 -3.11
CA ALA A 202 -12.66 -7.38 -1.83
C ALA A 202 -12.21 -8.85 -1.97
N GLY A 203 -12.84 -9.63 -2.85
CA GLY A 203 -12.44 -11.02 -3.12
C GLY A 203 -11.04 -11.13 -3.69
N LYS A 204 -10.67 -10.23 -4.62
CA LYS A 204 -9.30 -10.20 -5.17
C LYS A 204 -8.27 -9.81 -4.11
N MET A 205 -8.58 -8.82 -3.27
CA MET A 205 -7.68 -8.43 -2.19
C MET A 205 -7.44 -9.57 -1.21
N THR A 206 -8.49 -10.31 -0.83
CA THR A 206 -8.38 -11.46 0.06
C THR A 206 -7.61 -12.63 -0.57
N ALA A 207 -7.75 -12.85 -1.89
CA ALA A 207 -7.05 -13.93 -2.58
C ALA A 207 -5.57 -13.65 -2.88
N ARG A 208 -5.17 -12.38 -2.95
CA ARG A 208 -3.83 -11.96 -3.35
C ARG A 208 -2.69 -12.55 -2.51
N PRO A 209 -2.74 -12.61 -1.18
CA PRO A 209 -1.70 -13.27 -0.38
C PRO A 209 -1.47 -14.73 -0.78
N PHE A 210 -2.57 -15.49 -0.99
CA PHE A 210 -2.49 -16.91 -1.38
C PHE A 210 -1.91 -17.14 -2.79
N LEU A 211 -2.03 -16.15 -3.68
CA LEU A 211 -1.43 -16.21 -5.01
C LEU A 211 0.07 -15.92 -4.94
N LEU A 212 0.50 -15.01 -4.08
CA LEU A 212 1.91 -14.68 -3.88
C LEU A 212 2.69 -15.81 -3.20
N GLU A 213 2.08 -16.57 -2.29
CA GLU A 213 2.70 -17.72 -1.64
C GLU A 213 3.00 -18.87 -2.63
N LYS A 214 2.21 -19.03 -3.71
CA LYS A 214 2.44 -20.05 -4.73
C LYS A 214 3.59 -19.74 -5.68
N ASP A 215 3.94 -18.48 -5.84
CA ASP A 215 5.08 -18.07 -6.67
C ASP A 215 6.43 -18.15 -5.92
N LEU A 216 6.40 -18.50 -4.61
CA LEU A 216 7.57 -18.70 -3.74
C LEU A 216 7.88 -20.18 -3.46
N ALA A 217 7.09 -21.12 -3.98
CA ALA A 217 7.28 -22.57 -3.88
C ALA A 217 7.74 -23.16 -5.23
#